data_6764d2af1327c835e9b1b7d49cdf1694
#
_entry.id   6764d2af1327c835e9b1b7d49cdf1694
#
_cell.length_a   1.000
_cell.length_b   1.000
_cell.length_c   1.000
_cell.angle_alpha   90.00
_cell.angle_beta   90.00
_cell.angle_gamma   90.00
#
_symmetry.space_group_name_H-M   'P 1'
#
loop_
_entity.id
_entity.type
_entity.pdbx_description
1 polymer ?
#
loop_
_entity_poly.entity_id
_entity_poly.type
_entity_poly.pdbx_seq_one_letter_code
_entity_poly.pdbx_strand_id
1 'polypeptide(L)'
;MKRIYVILALCSAWVVGMACTNFLVGKDASVDGSTMVSYAADSYALYGFLHHSPAADYAEGAVREVKDWDTGKPLCSIPQVAHTYNVVGNMNEHQLTIGETTWGGRPELEVGEGIDYGSLIYIALERCKTAREAIKCMTDLVAEYGYASSGETFSIADPNEVWMMELIGKGKVEKGAVWVATRVPDDCIAAHANQARFTTINFKDKENWMWSKDVVKFARKQGYYTGKKDEDFNFQEAYAPYDFSGLYVCEARVWSFFRKFSNDMDKYYDFATGKTFVETGGKYAGERMPLYIKPNHKVTAQALKDCMRDQYEGTPLDITQGPDAGPWNSKLRYGSLGFKLDSVQYWFERPIATQQTAWSFVAQMRGYESAKAGGIFWFGVDDAASTVYVPMYSTITEVPECFKEGNGDMYNYSPTSAWWTYNIVANWAYTKYSAMMPDIKKVQAAWEDKFNAQVEVIDAQVAEMDQEKAIEFLTKYSCAQAQESTAAWKDLGIYLFVKYLDGQERKEKDGQFLRNAYGEPEGPNRVPYPTSFLESVHEHIAHE
;
A
#
# COMPACT_ATOMS: atom_id res chain seq x y z
N MET A 1 24.32 -18.07 48.22
CA MET A 1 24.15 -16.77 47.55
C MET A 1 23.50 -17.03 46.19
N LYS A 2 22.19 -16.81 46.09
CA LYS A 2 21.44 -16.98 44.85
C LYS A 2 21.59 -15.67 44.05
N ARG A 3 22.20 -15.75 42.86
CA ARG A 3 22.27 -14.62 41.93
C ARG A 3 20.90 -14.51 41.27
N ILE A 4 20.18 -13.45 41.59
CA ILE A 4 18.95 -13.04 40.88
C ILE A 4 19.41 -12.33 39.60
N TYR A 5 19.20 -12.96 38.47
CA TYR A 5 19.26 -12.28 37.16
C TYR A 5 17.96 -11.52 36.97
N VAL A 6 18.02 -10.21 37.11
CA VAL A 6 16.95 -9.33 36.65
C VAL A 6 17.05 -9.27 35.13
N ILE A 7 16.20 -10.03 34.44
CA ILE A 7 15.94 -9.85 33.01
C ILE A 7 15.04 -8.62 32.92
N LEU A 8 15.62 -7.49 32.56
CA LEU A 8 14.85 -6.33 32.06
C LEU A 8 14.11 -6.79 30.79
N ALA A 9 12.83 -7.13 30.95
CA ALA A 9 11.92 -7.20 29.83
C ALA A 9 11.80 -5.77 29.28
N LEU A 10 12.52 -5.47 28.22
CA LEU A 10 12.19 -4.35 27.33
C LEU A 10 10.77 -4.61 26.83
N CYS A 11 9.80 -3.91 27.41
CA CYS A 11 8.50 -3.71 26.78
C CYS A 11 8.79 -2.92 25.50
N SER A 12 8.99 -3.62 24.39
CA SER A 12 8.76 -3.04 23.08
C SER A 12 7.30 -2.62 23.08
N ALA A 13 7.05 -1.33 23.20
CA ALA A 13 5.76 -0.75 22.88
C ALA A 13 5.48 -1.22 21.44
N TRP A 14 4.46 -2.05 21.28
CA TRP A 14 3.95 -2.42 19.99
C TRP A 14 3.42 -1.13 19.37
N VAL A 15 4.23 -0.47 18.57
CA VAL A 15 3.71 0.49 17.60
C VAL A 15 2.71 -0.34 16.81
N VAL A 16 1.44 0.06 16.85
CA VAL A 16 0.40 -0.44 15.95
C VAL A 16 0.90 -0.04 14.56
N GLY A 17 1.74 -0.90 13.98
CA GLY A 17 2.54 -0.57 12.82
C GLY A 17 1.61 -0.33 11.65
N MET A 18 1.73 0.84 11.05
CA MET A 18 1.31 1.06 9.68
C MET A 18 2.04 0.03 8.83
N ALA A 19 1.31 -0.80 8.13
CA ALA A 19 1.86 -1.94 7.41
C ALA A 19 1.52 -1.82 5.92
N CYS A 20 2.16 -0.87 5.25
CA CYS A 20 1.94 -0.51 3.85
C CYS A 20 2.59 -1.48 2.85
N THR A 21 2.17 -1.45 1.59
CA THR A 21 2.76 -2.26 0.51
C THR A 21 2.81 -1.45 -0.77
N ASN A 22 3.97 -1.40 -1.42
CA ASN A 22 4.17 -0.68 -2.68
C ASN A 22 4.75 -1.58 -3.77
N PHE A 23 4.26 -1.38 -5.01
CA PHE A 23 4.83 -1.98 -6.21
C PHE A 23 5.21 -0.88 -7.19
N LEU A 24 6.29 -1.08 -7.93
CA LEU A 24 6.86 -0.13 -8.87
C LEU A 24 7.08 -0.82 -10.21
N VAL A 25 6.71 -0.16 -11.30
CA VAL A 25 6.84 -0.70 -12.65
C VAL A 25 7.51 0.34 -13.55
N GLY A 26 8.67 -0.03 -14.12
CA GLY A 26 9.36 0.78 -15.11
C GLY A 26 8.59 0.83 -16.44
N LYS A 27 8.79 1.88 -17.22
CA LYS A 27 8.01 2.14 -18.45
C LYS A 27 8.10 1.02 -19.50
N ASP A 28 9.27 0.37 -19.62
CA ASP A 28 9.47 -0.72 -20.59
C ASP A 28 8.99 -2.06 -20.03
N ALA A 29 8.72 -2.15 -18.72
CA ALA A 29 8.09 -3.30 -18.07
C ALA A 29 6.55 -3.25 -18.16
N SER A 30 5.95 -2.11 -18.47
CA SER A 30 4.51 -1.95 -18.68
C SER A 30 4.08 -2.25 -20.13
N VAL A 31 2.81 -2.59 -20.31
CA VAL A 31 2.27 -2.92 -21.65
C VAL A 31 2.20 -1.67 -22.54
N ASP A 32 1.85 -0.53 -21.97
CA ASP A 32 1.53 0.71 -22.67
C ASP A 32 2.63 1.78 -22.58
N GLY A 33 3.76 1.48 -21.95
CA GLY A 33 4.87 2.42 -21.81
C GLY A 33 4.69 3.42 -20.65
N SER A 34 3.65 3.29 -19.83
CA SER A 34 3.51 4.09 -18.61
C SER A 34 4.46 3.58 -17.51
N THR A 35 4.89 4.48 -16.64
CA THR A 35 5.42 4.08 -15.32
C THR A 35 4.26 3.90 -14.36
N MET A 36 4.38 2.97 -13.39
CA MET A 36 3.30 2.77 -12.42
C MET A 36 3.87 2.60 -11.01
N VAL A 37 3.10 3.11 -10.03
CA VAL A 37 3.31 2.88 -8.59
C VAL A 37 1.99 2.49 -7.97
N SER A 38 1.99 1.46 -7.12
CA SER A 38 0.84 1.16 -6.27
C SER A 38 1.19 1.34 -4.80
N TYR A 39 0.18 1.57 -3.97
CA TYR A 39 0.31 1.73 -2.54
C TYR A 39 -0.96 1.27 -1.83
N ALA A 40 -0.80 0.60 -0.69
CA ALA A 40 -1.86 0.36 0.28
C ALA A 40 -1.47 0.97 1.62
N ALA A 41 -2.33 1.82 2.16
CA ALA A 41 -2.21 2.42 3.48
C ALA A 41 -2.94 1.52 4.49
N ASP A 42 -2.17 0.72 5.24
CA ASP A 42 -2.72 -0.31 6.09
C ASP A 42 -2.54 0.03 7.57
N SER A 43 -3.60 0.50 8.21
CA SER A 43 -3.64 0.75 9.65
C SER A 43 -5.07 0.76 10.16
N TYR A 44 -5.31 0.17 11.32
CA TYR A 44 -6.61 0.27 12.02
C TYR A 44 -6.93 1.68 12.54
N ALA A 45 -5.99 2.61 12.47
CA ALA A 45 -6.17 3.99 12.88
C ALA A 45 -6.48 4.94 11.72
N LEU A 46 -6.38 4.48 10.47
CA LEU A 46 -6.59 5.30 9.28
C LEU A 46 -8.00 5.16 8.70
N TYR A 47 -8.53 6.26 8.22
CA TYR A 47 -9.77 6.37 7.47
C TYR A 47 -9.50 6.72 6.02
N GLY A 48 -10.12 6.03 5.08
CA GLY A 48 -9.87 6.23 3.65
C GLY A 48 -10.65 7.41 3.07
N PHE A 49 -9.91 8.40 2.59
CA PHE A 49 -10.41 9.52 1.79
C PHE A 49 -9.40 9.90 0.71
N LEU A 50 -9.84 10.62 -0.31
CA LEU A 50 -8.97 11.11 -1.37
C LEU A 50 -8.48 12.52 -1.01
N HIS A 51 -7.20 12.62 -0.66
CA HIS A 51 -6.58 13.91 -0.38
C HIS A 51 -6.62 14.81 -1.62
N HIS A 52 -6.83 16.12 -1.42
CA HIS A 52 -6.79 17.10 -2.50
C HIS A 52 -6.19 18.42 -2.01
N SER A 53 -5.10 18.84 -2.64
CA SER A 53 -4.50 20.16 -2.48
C SER A 53 -4.63 20.92 -3.79
N PRO A 54 -5.50 21.91 -3.91
CA PRO A 54 -5.59 22.73 -5.11
C PRO A 54 -4.30 23.53 -5.36
N ALA A 55 -3.96 23.75 -6.63
CA ALA A 55 -2.89 24.69 -6.99
C ALA A 55 -3.18 26.08 -6.40
N ALA A 56 -2.14 26.73 -5.87
CA ALA A 56 -2.28 28.03 -5.22
C ALA A 56 -1.04 28.90 -5.37
N ASP A 57 -1.25 30.23 -5.39
CA ASP A 57 -0.20 31.24 -5.37
C ASP A 57 -0.09 31.88 -3.99
N TYR A 58 1.12 32.16 -3.57
CA TYR A 58 1.43 32.69 -2.22
C TYR A 58 2.24 33.96 -2.31
N ALA A 59 1.99 34.88 -1.39
CA ALA A 59 2.77 36.11 -1.28
C ALA A 59 4.21 35.83 -0.82
N GLU A 60 5.13 36.73 -1.18
CA GLU A 60 6.50 36.68 -0.68
C GLU A 60 6.55 36.67 0.87
N GLY A 61 7.37 35.79 1.43
CA GLY A 61 7.49 35.59 2.86
C GLY A 61 6.38 34.74 3.50
N ALA A 62 5.48 34.13 2.72
CA ALA A 62 4.51 33.19 3.23
C ALA A 62 5.21 32.00 3.90
N VAL A 63 4.56 31.45 4.93
CA VAL A 63 5.06 30.34 5.74
C VAL A 63 4.05 29.20 5.73
N ARG A 64 4.54 27.96 5.60
CA ARG A 64 3.77 26.73 5.75
C ARG A 64 4.01 26.15 7.13
N GLU A 65 2.95 25.98 7.90
CA GLU A 65 2.97 25.23 9.15
C GLU A 65 2.94 23.73 8.81
N VAL A 66 3.93 22.99 9.31
CA VAL A 66 4.03 21.53 9.15
C VAL A 66 3.48 20.88 10.40
N LYS A 67 2.55 19.95 10.20
CA LYS A 67 1.95 19.14 11.26
C LYS A 67 2.22 17.67 10.95
N ASP A 68 2.46 16.91 11.99
CA ASP A 68 2.57 15.46 11.90
C ASP A 68 1.34 14.86 11.22
N TRP A 69 1.54 14.08 10.17
CA TRP A 69 0.48 13.56 9.32
C TRP A 69 -0.51 12.67 10.08
N ASP A 70 -0.01 11.83 10.97
CA ASP A 70 -0.82 10.84 11.68
C ASP A 70 -1.57 11.44 12.87
N THR A 71 -0.98 12.42 13.55
CA THR A 71 -1.49 12.95 14.83
C THR A 71 -1.98 14.38 14.75
N GLY A 72 -1.66 15.11 13.69
CA GLY A 72 -1.94 16.55 13.56
C GLY A 72 -1.13 17.46 14.49
N LYS A 73 -0.12 16.91 15.21
CA LYS A 73 0.74 17.66 16.12
C LYS A 73 1.60 18.67 15.34
N PRO A 74 1.64 19.96 15.72
CA PRO A 74 2.56 20.91 15.11
C PRO A 74 4.03 20.46 15.25
N LEU A 75 4.79 20.49 14.17
CA LEU A 75 6.20 20.08 14.11
C LEU A 75 7.13 21.27 13.90
N CYS A 76 7.01 21.96 12.78
CA CYS A 76 7.85 23.10 12.43
C CYS A 76 7.16 24.01 11.40
N SER A 77 7.79 25.14 11.10
CA SER A 77 7.37 26.06 10.05
C SER A 77 8.46 26.13 8.99
N ILE A 78 8.08 26.13 7.72
CA ILE A 78 9.00 26.25 6.60
C ILE A 78 8.57 27.36 5.65
N PRO A 79 9.47 27.99 4.89
CA PRO A 79 9.10 28.94 3.86
C PRO A 79 8.16 28.31 2.83
N GLN A 80 7.07 29.01 2.50
CA GLN A 80 6.20 28.59 1.42
C GLN A 80 6.76 29.04 0.07
N VAL A 81 6.64 28.18 -0.95
CA VAL A 81 7.00 28.54 -2.32
C VAL A 81 5.95 29.48 -2.91
N ALA A 82 6.32 30.26 -3.94
CA ALA A 82 5.42 31.22 -4.57
C ALA A 82 4.21 30.56 -5.24
N HIS A 83 4.36 29.31 -5.70
CA HIS A 83 3.30 28.54 -6.35
C HIS A 83 3.36 27.08 -5.92
N THR A 84 2.20 26.47 -5.64
CA THR A 84 2.05 25.04 -5.39
C THR A 84 1.21 24.40 -6.48
N TYR A 85 1.54 23.16 -6.84
CA TYR A 85 0.81 22.37 -7.85
C TYR A 85 -0.44 21.73 -7.27
N ASN A 86 -1.41 21.45 -8.15
CA ASN A 86 -2.59 20.65 -7.80
C ASN A 86 -2.19 19.21 -7.51
N VAL A 87 -2.67 18.67 -6.39
CA VAL A 87 -2.40 17.29 -5.95
C VAL A 87 -3.72 16.56 -5.73
N VAL A 88 -3.85 15.37 -6.32
CA VAL A 88 -4.99 14.46 -6.17
C VAL A 88 -4.48 13.14 -5.61
N GLY A 89 -4.85 12.80 -4.39
CA GLY A 89 -4.27 11.68 -3.67
C GLY A 89 -2.75 11.85 -3.53
N ASN A 90 -2.00 10.87 -4.02
CA ASN A 90 -0.55 10.87 -4.00
C ASN A 90 0.08 11.22 -5.37
N MET A 91 -0.67 11.86 -6.25
CA MET A 91 -0.22 12.29 -7.58
C MET A 91 -0.51 13.77 -7.82
N ASN A 92 0.44 14.51 -8.40
CA ASN A 92 0.20 15.90 -8.79
C ASN A 92 -0.14 16.05 -10.28
N GLU A 93 -0.50 17.26 -10.70
CA GLU A 93 -0.87 17.59 -12.08
C GLU A 93 0.24 17.33 -13.12
N HIS A 94 1.50 17.23 -12.69
CA HIS A 94 2.64 16.83 -13.51
C HIS A 94 2.86 15.30 -13.53
N GLN A 95 1.95 14.53 -12.94
CA GLN A 95 2.03 13.08 -12.80
C GLN A 95 3.19 12.61 -11.91
N LEU A 96 3.79 13.48 -11.10
CA LEU A 96 4.69 13.04 -10.05
C LEU A 96 3.86 12.31 -8.98
N THR A 97 4.27 11.09 -8.65
CA THR A 97 3.61 10.23 -7.66
C THR A 97 4.60 9.80 -6.59
N ILE A 98 4.15 9.85 -5.32
CA ILE A 98 4.95 9.40 -4.18
C ILE A 98 4.09 8.48 -3.31
N GLY A 99 4.54 7.23 -3.10
CA GLY A 99 4.03 6.29 -2.11
C GLY A 99 5.12 5.94 -1.10
N GLU A 100 4.78 5.21 -0.04
CA GLU A 100 5.74 4.84 1.00
C GLU A 100 5.44 3.50 1.67
N THR A 101 6.42 3.00 2.43
CA THR A 101 6.22 1.99 3.48
C THR A 101 7.12 2.28 4.66
N THR A 102 6.52 2.44 5.83
CA THR A 102 7.24 2.64 7.09
C THR A 102 7.88 1.33 7.55
N TRP A 103 9.14 1.41 7.98
CA TRP A 103 9.86 0.32 8.67
C TRP A 103 10.55 0.86 9.91
N GLY A 104 10.73 0.02 10.95
CA GLY A 104 11.30 0.46 12.21
C GLY A 104 12.75 0.92 12.05
N GLY A 105 13.63 -0.01 11.80
CA GLY A 105 15.06 0.23 11.80
C GLY A 105 15.65 0.17 13.20
N ARG A 106 16.70 0.94 13.45
CA ARG A 106 17.30 1.03 14.78
C ARG A 106 16.49 1.96 15.68
N PRO A 107 15.98 1.49 16.84
CA PRO A 107 15.09 2.27 17.69
C PRO A 107 15.65 3.63 18.14
N GLU A 108 16.95 3.73 18.33
CA GLU A 108 17.61 4.98 18.69
C GLU A 108 17.60 6.05 17.58
N LEU A 109 17.28 5.67 16.36
CA LEU A 109 17.19 6.57 15.20
C LEU A 109 15.75 7.00 14.88
N GLU A 110 14.74 6.36 15.46
CA GLU A 110 13.33 6.69 15.23
C GLU A 110 12.85 7.96 15.96
N VAL A 111 13.62 8.44 16.93
CA VAL A 111 13.24 9.55 17.79
C VAL A 111 13.95 10.83 17.33
N GLY A 112 13.41 11.46 16.27
CA GLY A 112 13.93 12.72 15.74
C GLY A 112 12.97 13.89 15.95
N GLU A 113 13.44 15.08 15.57
CA GLU A 113 12.65 16.31 15.46
C GLU A 113 12.75 16.82 14.02
N GLY A 114 11.68 17.38 13.49
CA GLY A 114 11.67 17.95 12.14
C GLY A 114 10.39 17.65 11.39
N ILE A 115 10.51 17.30 10.12
CA ILE A 115 9.39 17.00 9.23
C ILE A 115 9.13 15.50 9.25
N ASP A 116 7.86 15.10 9.32
CA ASP A 116 7.43 13.70 9.24
C ASP A 116 7.36 13.20 7.78
N TYR A 117 7.23 11.88 7.61
CA TYR A 117 7.19 11.22 6.30
C TYR A 117 6.03 11.69 5.41
N GLY A 118 4.83 11.80 5.97
CA GLY A 118 3.64 12.19 5.23
C GLY A 118 3.70 13.64 4.76
N SER A 119 4.13 14.57 5.63
CA SER A 119 4.35 15.95 5.23
C SER A 119 5.42 16.08 4.14
N LEU A 120 6.50 15.28 4.17
CA LEU A 120 7.51 15.27 3.11
C LEU A 120 6.89 14.88 1.75
N ILE A 121 6.00 13.89 1.72
CA ILE A 121 5.31 13.47 0.49
C ILE A 121 4.54 14.65 -0.11
N TYR A 122 3.64 15.25 0.66
CA TYR A 122 2.77 16.30 0.13
C TYR A 122 3.50 17.61 -0.16
N ILE A 123 4.53 17.96 0.61
CA ILE A 123 5.38 19.12 0.30
C ILE A 123 6.11 18.91 -1.03
N ALA A 124 6.64 17.71 -1.28
CA ALA A 124 7.31 17.40 -2.54
C ALA A 124 6.34 17.38 -3.72
N LEU A 125 5.14 16.79 -3.57
CA LEU A 125 4.10 16.78 -4.59
C LEU A 125 3.64 18.20 -4.97
N GLU A 126 3.50 19.09 -4.01
CA GLU A 126 3.10 20.47 -4.23
C GLU A 126 4.20 21.34 -4.88
N ARG A 127 5.47 20.91 -4.83
CA ARG A 127 6.62 21.75 -5.23
C ARG A 127 7.43 21.22 -6.41
N CYS A 128 7.31 19.96 -6.76
CA CYS A 128 8.18 19.29 -7.72
C CYS A 128 7.40 18.73 -8.91
N LYS A 129 8.08 18.63 -10.06
CA LYS A 129 7.50 18.08 -11.30
C LYS A 129 8.04 16.70 -11.63
N THR A 130 9.23 16.37 -11.15
CA THR A 130 9.93 15.14 -11.50
C THR A 130 10.36 14.37 -10.26
N ALA A 131 10.60 13.06 -10.42
CA ALA A 131 11.07 12.20 -9.34
C ALA A 131 12.40 12.69 -8.76
N ARG A 132 13.33 13.15 -9.59
CA ARG A 132 14.64 13.68 -9.14
C ARG A 132 14.50 14.97 -8.35
N GLU A 133 13.61 15.88 -8.79
CA GLU A 133 13.32 17.11 -8.02
C GLU A 133 12.70 16.77 -6.67
N ALA A 134 11.79 15.78 -6.60
CA ALA A 134 11.18 15.33 -5.37
C ALA A 134 12.22 14.75 -4.39
N ILE A 135 13.09 13.84 -4.84
CA ILE A 135 14.17 13.29 -4.02
C ILE A 135 15.03 14.42 -3.44
N LYS A 136 15.43 15.39 -4.27
CA LYS A 136 16.22 16.53 -3.84
C LYS A 136 15.46 17.40 -2.84
N CYS A 137 14.19 17.73 -3.11
CA CYS A 137 13.34 18.54 -2.23
C CYS A 137 13.21 17.87 -0.84
N MET A 138 12.82 16.60 -0.80
CA MET A 138 12.63 15.85 0.45
C MET A 138 13.93 15.79 1.26
N THR A 139 15.05 15.49 0.63
CA THR A 139 16.34 15.34 1.30
C THR A 139 16.94 16.66 1.75
N ASP A 140 16.76 17.75 1.01
CA ASP A 140 17.16 19.11 1.42
C ASP A 140 16.33 19.57 2.64
N LEU A 141 15.02 19.36 2.62
CA LEU A 141 14.14 19.68 3.75
C LEU A 141 14.53 18.92 5.01
N VAL A 142 14.79 17.63 4.91
CA VAL A 142 15.24 16.82 6.05
C VAL A 142 16.62 17.27 6.56
N ALA A 143 17.53 17.64 5.67
CA ALA A 143 18.85 18.16 6.07
C ALA A 143 18.73 19.49 6.82
N GLU A 144 17.80 20.37 6.42
CA GLU A 144 17.59 21.68 7.01
C GLU A 144 16.75 21.67 8.29
N TYR A 145 15.63 20.93 8.28
CA TYR A 145 14.64 20.94 9.38
C TYR A 145 14.71 19.72 10.30
N GLY A 146 15.34 18.63 9.88
CA GLY A 146 15.37 17.36 10.59
C GLY A 146 14.28 16.40 10.11
N TYR A 147 14.23 15.21 10.72
CA TYR A 147 13.27 14.16 10.39
C TYR A 147 12.67 13.57 11.66
N ALA A 148 11.34 13.45 11.70
CA ALA A 148 10.57 13.15 12.92
C ALA A 148 9.81 11.80 12.87
N SER A 149 10.11 10.94 11.92
CA SER A 149 9.44 9.62 11.77
C SER A 149 10.43 8.46 11.87
N SER A 150 9.89 7.24 11.85
CA SER A 150 10.64 5.98 11.67
C SER A 150 11.33 5.92 10.31
N GLY A 151 12.01 4.83 10.00
CA GLY A 151 12.59 4.62 8.69
C GLY A 151 11.50 4.42 7.63
N GLU A 152 11.73 4.95 6.43
CA GLU A 152 10.80 4.90 5.31
C GLU A 152 11.46 4.42 4.03
N THR A 153 10.70 3.66 3.24
CA THR A 153 10.99 3.45 1.83
C THR A 153 9.95 4.21 1.01
N PHE A 154 10.40 5.18 0.22
CA PHE A 154 9.54 5.94 -0.70
C PHE A 154 9.61 5.37 -2.11
N SER A 155 8.45 5.19 -2.75
CA SER A 155 8.28 5.01 -4.18
C SER A 155 8.07 6.39 -4.80
N ILE A 156 8.97 6.85 -5.66
CA ILE A 156 8.93 8.18 -6.26
C ILE A 156 8.99 8.01 -7.77
N ALA A 157 7.95 8.41 -8.49
CA ALA A 157 7.89 8.20 -9.93
C ALA A 157 7.27 9.38 -10.68
N ASP A 158 7.74 9.57 -11.88
CA ASP A 158 7.16 10.47 -12.88
C ASP A 158 6.97 9.69 -14.21
N PRO A 159 6.44 10.27 -15.29
CA PRO A 159 6.25 9.55 -16.56
C PRO A 159 7.51 8.95 -17.19
N ASN A 160 8.70 9.33 -16.73
CA ASN A 160 9.97 8.93 -17.33
C ASN A 160 10.76 7.96 -16.47
N GLU A 161 10.71 8.11 -15.15
CA GLU A 161 11.57 7.40 -14.21
C GLU A 161 10.81 6.92 -12.97
N VAL A 162 11.23 5.76 -12.47
CA VAL A 162 10.76 5.19 -11.20
C VAL A 162 11.94 5.06 -10.25
N TRP A 163 11.80 5.60 -9.06
CA TRP A 163 12.83 5.59 -8.02
C TRP A 163 12.31 4.95 -6.74
N MET A 164 13.20 4.28 -6.05
CA MET A 164 13.00 3.81 -4.69
C MET A 164 14.03 4.51 -3.79
N MET A 165 13.59 5.11 -2.67
CA MET A 165 14.45 5.81 -1.72
C MET A 165 14.21 5.29 -0.31
N GLU A 166 15.26 4.84 0.38
CA GLU A 166 15.23 4.49 1.80
C GLU A 166 15.87 5.61 2.63
N LEU A 167 15.17 6.03 3.69
CA LEU A 167 15.58 7.13 4.54
C LEU A 167 15.28 6.79 6.01
N ILE A 168 16.21 7.12 6.91
CA ILE A 168 16.02 7.05 8.36
C ILE A 168 16.67 8.24 9.04
N GLY A 169 16.03 8.76 10.09
CA GLY A 169 16.55 9.83 10.90
C GLY A 169 17.88 9.50 11.58
N LYS A 170 18.54 10.51 12.09
CA LYS A 170 19.76 10.38 12.91
C LYS A 170 19.45 10.38 14.41
N GLY A 171 18.18 10.25 14.77
CA GLY A 171 17.72 10.27 16.15
C GLY A 171 18.05 11.59 16.84
N LYS A 172 18.42 11.52 18.11
CA LYS A 172 18.88 12.67 18.91
C LYS A 172 20.37 12.97 18.77
N VAL A 173 21.09 12.20 17.93
CA VAL A 173 22.55 12.31 17.79
C VAL A 173 22.94 13.48 16.90
N GLU A 174 22.27 13.61 15.77
CA GLU A 174 22.49 14.67 14.78
C GLU A 174 21.17 15.03 14.10
N LYS A 175 21.04 16.27 13.64
CA LYS A 175 19.93 16.71 12.82
C LYS A 175 19.98 16.07 11.42
N GLY A 176 18.82 15.77 10.84
CA GLY A 176 18.71 15.25 9.50
C GLY A 176 18.51 13.75 9.44
N ALA A 177 18.77 13.17 8.29
CA ALA A 177 18.64 11.74 8.01
C ALA A 177 19.83 11.21 7.21
N VAL A 178 19.97 9.89 7.20
CA VAL A 178 20.76 9.16 6.21
C VAL A 178 19.79 8.51 5.22
N TRP A 179 20.19 8.49 3.96
CA TRP A 179 19.32 7.97 2.91
C TRP A 179 20.10 7.47 1.70
N VAL A 180 19.46 6.61 0.93
CA VAL A 180 19.95 6.10 -0.37
C VAL A 180 18.76 5.96 -1.30
N ALA A 181 18.94 6.30 -2.57
CA ALA A 181 17.93 6.13 -3.61
C ALA A 181 18.53 5.46 -4.86
N THR A 182 17.74 4.62 -5.52
CA THR A 182 18.12 4.05 -6.82
C THR A 182 16.97 4.13 -7.81
N ARG A 183 17.32 4.37 -9.06
CA ARG A 183 16.39 4.27 -10.17
C ARG A 183 16.12 2.79 -10.46
N VAL A 184 14.86 2.43 -10.55
CA VAL A 184 14.44 1.11 -11.06
C VAL A 184 14.67 1.11 -12.57
N PRO A 185 15.38 0.10 -13.13
CA PRO A 185 15.57 0.02 -14.58
C PRO A 185 14.23 -0.01 -15.33
N ASP A 186 14.18 0.62 -16.49
CA ASP A 186 12.93 0.81 -17.25
C ASP A 186 12.23 -0.51 -17.59
N ASP A 187 12.97 -1.61 -17.77
CA ASP A 187 12.46 -2.94 -18.08
C ASP A 187 12.23 -3.84 -16.85
N CYS A 188 12.24 -3.24 -15.64
CA CYS A 188 12.12 -3.96 -14.38
C CYS A 188 10.89 -3.54 -13.57
N ILE A 189 10.54 -4.43 -12.63
CA ILE A 189 9.59 -4.18 -11.54
C ILE A 189 10.32 -4.26 -10.20
N ALA A 190 9.83 -3.50 -9.21
CA ALA A 190 10.35 -3.50 -7.85
C ALA A 190 9.19 -3.50 -6.85
N ALA A 191 9.49 -3.79 -5.58
CA ALA A 191 8.51 -3.76 -4.50
C ALA A 191 9.19 -3.52 -3.16
N HIS A 192 8.44 -2.96 -2.21
CA HIS A 192 8.82 -2.88 -0.80
C HIS A 192 7.57 -2.95 0.10
N ALA A 193 7.77 -3.44 1.32
CA ALA A 193 6.69 -3.73 2.24
C ALA A 193 7.19 -3.71 3.69
N ASN A 194 7.41 -2.52 4.26
CA ASN A 194 7.82 -2.27 5.65
C ASN A 194 9.15 -2.90 6.10
N GLN A 195 10.10 -3.03 5.17
CA GLN A 195 11.46 -3.46 5.46
C GLN A 195 12.42 -2.76 4.51
N ALA A 196 13.52 -2.22 5.05
CA ALA A 196 14.61 -1.70 4.22
C ALA A 196 15.26 -2.84 3.43
N ARG A 197 15.51 -2.63 2.14
CA ARG A 197 15.97 -3.66 1.21
C ARG A 197 17.31 -3.32 0.53
N PHE A 198 17.74 -2.05 0.58
CA PHE A 198 19.01 -1.65 -0.02
C PHE A 198 20.18 -2.31 0.71
N THR A 199 21.03 -2.99 -0.04
CA THR A 199 22.28 -3.57 0.46
C THR A 199 23.45 -2.65 0.11
N THR A 200 24.22 -2.98 -0.92
CA THR A 200 25.35 -2.18 -1.39
C THR A 200 24.89 -0.98 -2.19
N ILE A 201 25.62 0.13 -2.05
CA ILE A 201 25.39 1.35 -2.82
C ILE A 201 26.42 1.40 -3.97
N ASN A 202 25.94 1.62 -5.20
CA ASN A 202 26.84 1.81 -6.32
C ASN A 202 27.33 3.27 -6.39
N PHE A 203 28.32 3.62 -5.59
CA PHE A 203 28.91 4.98 -5.50
C PHE A 203 29.50 5.50 -6.81
N LYS A 204 29.65 4.65 -7.83
CA LYS A 204 30.20 5.03 -9.14
C LYS A 204 29.13 5.46 -10.12
N ASP A 205 27.92 4.97 -9.97
CA ASP A 205 26.79 5.26 -10.84
C ASP A 205 25.93 6.39 -10.27
N LYS A 206 26.35 7.62 -10.55
CA LYS A 206 25.64 8.83 -10.09
C LYS A 206 24.39 9.16 -10.92
N GLU A 207 24.17 8.48 -12.00
CA GLU A 207 22.98 8.66 -12.83
C GLU A 207 21.78 7.90 -12.23
N ASN A 208 22.02 6.69 -11.77
CA ASN A 208 20.97 5.81 -11.25
C ASN A 208 21.00 5.66 -9.73
N TRP A 209 21.94 6.30 -9.04
CA TRP A 209 22.05 6.25 -7.58
C TRP A 209 22.27 7.63 -6.98
N MET A 210 21.57 7.90 -5.87
CA MET A 210 21.74 9.08 -5.04
C MET A 210 21.86 8.65 -3.57
N TRP A 211 22.58 9.41 -2.74
CA TRP A 211 22.77 9.07 -1.32
C TRP A 211 23.18 10.29 -0.50
N SER A 212 22.91 10.24 0.81
CA SER A 212 23.43 11.26 1.73
C SER A 212 24.96 11.13 1.85
N LYS A 213 25.65 12.28 1.82
CA LYS A 213 27.12 12.33 1.79
C LYS A 213 27.79 11.61 2.96
N ASP A 214 27.08 11.45 4.05
CA ASP A 214 27.56 10.87 5.30
C ASP A 214 26.95 9.50 5.62
N VAL A 215 26.25 8.85 4.67
CA VAL A 215 25.58 7.56 4.88
C VAL A 215 26.50 6.49 5.47
N VAL A 216 27.72 6.37 5.00
CA VAL A 216 28.70 5.41 5.55
C VAL A 216 29.43 5.96 6.77
N LYS A 217 29.76 7.26 6.76
CA LYS A 217 30.46 7.92 7.87
C LYS A 217 29.65 7.92 9.16
N PHE A 218 28.34 8.17 9.07
CA PHE A 218 27.44 8.14 10.22
C PHE A 218 27.33 6.72 10.79
N ALA A 219 27.18 5.68 9.94
CA ALA A 219 27.17 4.29 10.39
C ALA A 219 28.45 3.89 11.13
N ARG A 220 29.63 4.29 10.62
CA ARG A 220 30.90 4.07 11.32
C ARG A 220 30.97 4.79 12.67
N LYS A 221 30.54 6.04 12.72
CA LYS A 221 30.53 6.85 13.96
C LYS A 221 29.66 6.21 15.04
N GLN A 222 28.54 5.61 14.65
CA GLN A 222 27.60 4.95 15.57
C GLN A 222 27.99 3.49 15.88
N GLY A 223 29.01 2.94 15.21
CA GLY A 223 29.41 1.54 15.38
C GLY A 223 28.52 0.53 14.63
N TYR A 224 27.64 0.98 13.76
CA TYR A 224 26.77 0.12 12.94
C TYR A 224 27.52 -0.53 11.78
N TYR A 225 28.63 0.03 11.39
CA TYR A 225 29.51 -0.50 10.37
C TYR A 225 30.99 -0.36 10.76
N THR A 226 31.70 -1.48 10.79
CA THR A 226 33.13 -1.55 11.17
C THR A 226 34.06 -1.79 9.99
N GLY A 227 33.52 -1.97 8.78
CA GLY A 227 34.28 -2.18 7.57
C GLY A 227 35.10 -0.96 7.15
N LYS A 228 36.23 -1.21 6.47
CA LYS A 228 37.18 -0.16 6.04
C LYS A 228 36.81 0.45 4.69
N LYS A 229 36.16 -0.31 3.82
CA LYS A 229 35.82 0.12 2.45
C LYS A 229 34.36 0.53 2.38
N ASP A 230 34.07 1.62 1.69
CA ASP A 230 32.69 2.09 1.51
C ASP A 230 31.91 1.18 0.54
N GLU A 231 32.60 0.52 -0.40
CA GLU A 231 32.00 -0.42 -1.35
C GLU A 231 31.41 -1.68 -0.69
N ASP A 232 31.89 -2.04 0.52
CA ASP A 232 31.42 -3.19 1.30
C ASP A 232 30.26 -2.78 2.26
N PHE A 233 29.86 -1.51 2.25
CA PHE A 233 28.80 -1.01 3.12
C PHE A 233 27.45 -1.58 2.70
N ASN A 234 26.69 -2.09 3.67
CA ASN A 234 25.34 -2.58 3.52
C ASN A 234 24.38 -1.68 4.32
N PHE A 235 23.55 -0.91 3.62
CA PHE A 235 22.61 0.04 4.23
C PHE A 235 21.64 -0.65 5.16
N GLN A 236 20.99 -1.71 4.70
CA GLN A 236 19.99 -2.45 5.47
C GLN A 236 20.59 -3.07 6.75
N GLU A 237 21.77 -3.68 6.68
CA GLU A 237 22.41 -4.24 7.88
C GLU A 237 22.82 -3.15 8.87
N ALA A 238 23.25 -1.99 8.37
CA ALA A 238 23.67 -0.88 9.21
C ALA A 238 22.48 -0.22 9.91
N TYR A 239 21.37 0.02 9.22
CA TYR A 239 20.29 0.86 9.70
C TYR A 239 18.99 0.13 10.05
N ALA A 240 18.70 -1.00 9.41
CA ALA A 240 17.48 -1.78 9.58
C ALA A 240 17.75 -3.29 9.48
N PRO A 241 18.58 -3.86 10.38
CA PRO A 241 18.88 -5.29 10.33
C PRO A 241 17.62 -6.13 10.38
N TYR A 242 17.58 -7.21 9.59
CA TYR A 242 16.45 -8.13 9.60
C TYR A 242 16.21 -8.73 10.97
N ASP A 243 14.95 -8.86 11.31
CA ASP A 243 14.43 -9.83 12.25
C ASP A 243 13.50 -10.82 11.52
N PHE A 244 12.89 -11.75 12.25
CA PHE A 244 11.97 -12.72 11.65
C PHE A 244 10.75 -12.03 11.01
N SER A 245 10.23 -10.96 11.62
CA SER A 245 9.07 -10.26 11.10
C SER A 245 9.37 -9.50 9.81
N GLY A 246 10.58 -8.93 9.69
CA GLY A 246 11.04 -8.28 8.45
C GLY A 246 11.10 -9.23 7.25
N LEU A 247 11.21 -10.53 7.50
CA LEU A 247 11.15 -11.57 6.47
C LEU A 247 9.71 -12.06 6.29
N TYR A 248 9.15 -12.74 7.29
CA TYR A 248 7.88 -13.44 7.21
C TYR A 248 6.68 -12.51 6.96
N VAL A 249 6.68 -11.33 7.57
CA VAL A 249 5.60 -10.35 7.42
C VAL A 249 5.84 -9.41 6.23
N CYS A 250 7.10 -9.04 5.95
CA CYS A 250 7.45 -8.01 4.98
C CYS A 250 7.94 -8.60 3.64
N GLU A 251 9.08 -9.29 3.62
CA GLU A 251 9.66 -9.84 2.39
C GLU A 251 8.75 -10.87 1.70
N ALA A 252 7.90 -11.58 2.46
CA ALA A 252 6.91 -12.50 1.89
C ALA A 252 5.93 -11.80 0.93
N ARG A 253 5.55 -10.54 1.20
CA ARG A 253 4.70 -9.74 0.29
C ARG A 253 5.43 -9.37 -1.00
N VAL A 254 6.70 -9.00 -0.89
CA VAL A 254 7.56 -8.74 -2.06
C VAL A 254 7.73 -10.01 -2.90
N TRP A 255 7.99 -11.15 -2.25
CA TRP A 255 8.07 -12.45 -2.91
C TRP A 255 6.77 -12.78 -3.64
N SER A 256 5.61 -12.56 -3.00
CA SER A 256 4.31 -12.83 -3.59
C SER A 256 4.04 -11.97 -4.82
N PHE A 257 4.44 -10.70 -4.81
CA PHE A 257 4.36 -9.85 -6.00
C PHE A 257 5.26 -10.35 -7.12
N PHE A 258 6.54 -10.60 -6.83
CA PHE A 258 7.51 -11.02 -7.85
C PHE A 258 7.14 -12.36 -8.51
N ARG A 259 6.60 -13.32 -7.75
CA ARG A 259 6.19 -14.62 -8.30
C ARG A 259 5.05 -14.54 -9.33
N LYS A 260 4.26 -13.47 -9.31
CA LYS A 260 3.21 -13.25 -10.33
C LYS A 260 3.81 -12.94 -11.71
N PHE A 261 5.05 -12.44 -11.74
CA PHE A 261 5.71 -12.00 -12.97
C PHE A 261 7.01 -12.73 -13.28
N SER A 262 7.48 -13.64 -12.43
CA SER A 262 8.70 -14.41 -12.64
C SER A 262 8.57 -15.83 -12.11
N ASN A 263 8.97 -16.80 -12.94
CA ASN A 263 8.94 -18.23 -12.59
C ASN A 263 10.11 -18.64 -11.66
N ASP A 264 11.10 -17.77 -11.45
CA ASP A 264 12.32 -18.11 -10.71
C ASP A 264 12.26 -17.76 -9.22
N MET A 265 11.07 -17.38 -8.72
CA MET A 265 10.93 -16.85 -7.36
C MET A 265 10.87 -17.92 -6.27
N ASP A 266 10.59 -19.17 -6.61
CA ASP A 266 10.50 -20.27 -5.63
C ASP A 266 11.82 -20.47 -4.85
N LYS A 267 12.96 -20.20 -5.47
CA LYS A 267 14.27 -20.28 -4.80
C LYS A 267 14.44 -19.30 -3.63
N TYR A 268 13.62 -18.23 -3.57
CA TYR A 268 13.63 -17.24 -2.51
C TYR A 268 12.56 -17.48 -1.43
N TYR A 269 11.77 -18.55 -1.55
CA TYR A 269 10.69 -18.84 -0.60
C TYR A 269 11.21 -19.01 0.84
N ASP A 270 12.29 -19.78 1.03
CA ASP A 270 12.89 -19.99 2.35
C ASP A 270 13.48 -18.70 2.96
N PHE A 271 13.95 -17.78 2.12
CA PHE A 271 14.34 -16.43 2.54
C PHE A 271 13.11 -15.62 2.98
N ALA A 272 12.12 -15.50 2.10
CA ALA A 272 10.93 -14.69 2.31
C ALA A 272 10.10 -15.13 3.52
N THR A 273 10.09 -16.43 3.84
CA THR A 273 9.39 -17.00 5.00
C THR A 273 10.23 -17.01 6.29
N GLY A 274 11.44 -16.48 6.27
CA GLY A 274 12.31 -16.44 7.44
C GLY A 274 12.90 -17.79 7.87
N LYS A 275 12.69 -18.87 7.10
CA LYS A 275 13.19 -20.20 7.45
C LYS A 275 14.72 -20.21 7.55
N THR A 276 15.42 -19.65 6.57
CA THR A 276 16.88 -19.53 6.61
C THR A 276 17.38 -18.70 7.80
N PHE A 277 16.64 -17.66 8.19
CA PHE A 277 16.95 -16.84 9.36
C PHE A 277 16.87 -17.65 10.66
N VAL A 278 15.83 -18.45 10.82
CA VAL A 278 15.65 -19.33 12.00
C VAL A 278 16.74 -20.41 12.04
N GLU A 279 17.01 -21.09 10.93
CA GLU A 279 18.01 -22.15 10.84
C GLU A 279 19.44 -21.65 11.13
N THR A 280 19.72 -20.39 10.85
CA THR A 280 21.03 -19.77 11.13
C THR A 280 21.11 -19.08 12.48
N GLY A 281 20.08 -19.22 13.34
CA GLY A 281 20.05 -18.62 14.67
C GLY A 281 19.98 -17.09 14.64
N GLY A 282 19.22 -16.52 13.71
CA GLY A 282 19.03 -15.07 13.56
C GLY A 282 20.14 -14.39 12.74
N LYS A 283 21.01 -15.18 12.10
CA LYS A 283 21.99 -14.67 11.14
C LYS A 283 21.52 -15.02 9.75
N TYR A 284 21.40 -14.01 8.89
CA TYR A 284 21.10 -14.28 7.50
C TYR A 284 22.33 -14.91 6.81
N ALA A 285 22.13 -16.09 6.24
CA ALA A 285 23.12 -16.76 5.39
C ALA A 285 22.38 -17.39 4.21
N GLY A 286 22.40 -16.74 3.06
CA GLY A 286 21.73 -17.24 1.85
C GLY A 286 21.53 -16.17 0.79
N GLU A 287 20.90 -16.56 -0.30
CA GLU A 287 20.59 -15.66 -1.41
C GLU A 287 19.37 -14.80 -1.04
N ARG A 288 19.58 -13.49 -1.03
CA ARG A 288 18.50 -12.51 -0.83
C ARG A 288 17.70 -12.30 -2.10
N MET A 289 16.43 -11.94 -1.99
CA MET A 289 15.68 -11.47 -3.14
C MET A 289 16.32 -10.21 -3.72
N PRO A 290 16.38 -10.10 -5.06
CA PRO A 290 16.87 -8.90 -5.73
C PRO A 290 15.97 -7.70 -5.41
N LEU A 291 16.53 -6.49 -5.50
CA LEU A 291 15.82 -5.25 -5.27
C LEU A 291 14.74 -5.02 -6.33
N TYR A 292 15.03 -5.40 -7.57
CA TYR A 292 14.14 -5.37 -8.73
C TYR A 292 14.40 -6.58 -9.62
N ILE A 293 13.38 -6.96 -10.40
CA ILE A 293 13.47 -8.08 -11.35
C ILE A 293 12.94 -7.65 -12.72
N LYS A 294 13.44 -8.32 -13.77
CA LYS A 294 12.83 -8.23 -15.09
C LYS A 294 11.65 -9.20 -15.17
N PRO A 295 10.43 -8.72 -15.45
CA PRO A 295 9.26 -9.60 -15.51
C PRO A 295 9.29 -10.46 -16.77
N ASN A 296 8.72 -11.68 -16.71
CA ASN A 296 8.59 -12.58 -17.85
C ASN A 296 7.54 -12.09 -18.86
N HIS A 297 6.64 -11.22 -18.44
CA HIS A 297 5.62 -10.58 -19.27
C HIS A 297 5.35 -9.17 -18.75
N LYS A 298 4.91 -8.29 -19.64
CA LYS A 298 4.64 -6.90 -19.30
C LYS A 298 3.43 -6.75 -18.37
N VAL A 299 3.47 -5.72 -17.53
CA VAL A 299 2.48 -5.42 -16.49
C VAL A 299 1.43 -4.46 -17.05
N THR A 300 0.15 -4.75 -16.83
CA THR A 300 -0.96 -3.83 -17.06
C THR A 300 -1.36 -3.15 -15.75
N ALA A 301 -2.05 -2.01 -15.82
CA ALA A 301 -2.63 -1.38 -14.64
C ALA A 301 -3.61 -2.34 -13.94
N GLN A 302 -4.38 -3.16 -14.68
CA GLN A 302 -5.27 -4.17 -14.10
C GLN A 302 -4.51 -5.26 -13.36
N ALA A 303 -3.41 -5.78 -13.92
CA ALA A 303 -2.58 -6.77 -13.24
C ALA A 303 -2.01 -6.22 -11.92
N LEU A 304 -1.67 -4.92 -11.88
CA LEU A 304 -1.20 -4.28 -10.66
C LEU A 304 -2.33 -4.11 -9.61
N LYS A 305 -3.55 -3.75 -10.04
CA LYS A 305 -4.75 -3.76 -9.17
C LYS A 305 -5.00 -5.15 -8.59
N ASP A 306 -4.86 -6.21 -9.41
CA ASP A 306 -5.03 -7.59 -8.96
C ASP A 306 -3.95 -8.03 -7.98
N CYS A 307 -2.71 -7.56 -8.13
CA CYS A 307 -1.65 -7.78 -7.15
C CYS A 307 -1.94 -7.14 -5.79
N MET A 308 -2.60 -5.98 -5.76
CA MET A 308 -3.04 -5.35 -4.50
C MET A 308 -4.09 -6.18 -3.74
N ARG A 309 -4.73 -7.16 -4.41
CA ARG A 309 -5.74 -8.07 -3.86
C ARG A 309 -5.18 -9.41 -3.39
N ASP A 310 -3.87 -9.62 -3.51
CA ASP A 310 -3.23 -10.91 -3.24
C ASP A 310 -3.32 -11.29 -1.76
N GLN A 311 -3.74 -12.53 -1.53
CA GLN A 311 -3.89 -13.18 -0.22
C GLN A 311 -2.99 -14.42 -0.11
N TYR A 312 -1.93 -14.47 -0.90
CA TYR A 312 -1.03 -15.61 -1.08
C TYR A 312 -1.69 -16.85 -1.70
N GLU A 313 -2.79 -16.68 -2.43
CA GLU A 313 -3.54 -17.79 -3.01
C GLU A 313 -2.64 -18.75 -3.82
N GLY A 314 -2.85 -20.03 -3.61
CA GLY A 314 -2.09 -21.10 -4.26
C GLY A 314 -0.69 -21.31 -3.71
N THR A 315 -0.37 -20.78 -2.54
CA THR A 315 0.91 -20.98 -1.83
C THR A 315 0.68 -21.56 -0.43
N PRO A 316 1.71 -22.08 0.24
CA PRO A 316 1.59 -22.48 1.64
C PRO A 316 1.25 -21.35 2.62
N LEU A 317 1.34 -20.08 2.18
CA LEU A 317 0.99 -18.89 2.97
C LEU A 317 -0.46 -18.42 2.74
N ASP A 318 -1.26 -19.16 1.98
CA ASP A 318 -2.65 -18.79 1.63
C ASP A 318 -3.50 -18.61 2.89
N ILE A 319 -3.80 -17.35 3.24
CA ILE A 319 -4.55 -17.02 4.46
C ILE A 319 -6.03 -17.40 4.40
N THR A 320 -6.53 -17.80 3.24
CA THR A 320 -7.90 -18.32 3.08
C THR A 320 -7.99 -19.82 3.38
N GLN A 321 -6.87 -20.44 3.73
CA GLN A 321 -6.78 -21.86 4.06
C GLN A 321 -6.43 -22.04 5.55
N GLY A 322 -6.61 -23.27 6.02
CA GLY A 322 -6.26 -23.62 7.39
C GLY A 322 -7.36 -23.34 8.43
N PRO A 323 -7.14 -23.76 9.68
CA PRO A 323 -8.17 -23.71 10.72
C PRO A 323 -8.54 -22.29 11.14
N ASP A 324 -7.64 -21.33 11.03
CA ASP A 324 -7.85 -19.92 11.38
C ASP A 324 -8.66 -19.15 10.33
N ALA A 325 -8.76 -19.66 9.10
CA ALA A 325 -9.69 -19.15 8.08
C ALA A 325 -11.16 -19.56 8.35
N GLY A 326 -11.37 -20.50 9.21
CA GLY A 326 -12.70 -20.98 9.60
C GLY A 326 -13.46 -21.67 8.46
N PRO A 327 -14.77 -21.92 8.68
CA PRO A 327 -15.57 -22.72 7.74
C PRO A 327 -15.81 -22.06 6.38
N TRP A 328 -15.59 -20.75 6.28
CA TRP A 328 -15.89 -19.98 5.08
C TRP A 328 -14.64 -19.37 4.43
N ASN A 329 -13.45 -19.92 4.73
CA ASN A 329 -12.20 -19.49 4.13
C ASN A 329 -11.96 -17.97 4.29
N SER A 330 -12.30 -17.41 5.47
CA SER A 330 -12.20 -15.98 5.72
C SER A 330 -10.75 -15.55 5.88
N LYS A 331 -10.38 -14.46 5.25
CA LYS A 331 -9.10 -13.82 5.45
C LYS A 331 -9.03 -12.98 6.72
N LEU A 332 -10.16 -12.71 7.37
CA LEU A 332 -10.21 -11.89 8.57
C LEU A 332 -9.42 -12.55 9.71
N ARG A 333 -8.53 -11.78 10.31
CA ARG A 333 -7.78 -12.18 11.50
C ARG A 333 -8.15 -11.28 12.67
N TYR A 334 -8.41 -11.90 13.82
CA TYR A 334 -8.74 -11.22 15.06
C TYR A 334 -7.47 -11.09 15.92
N GLY A 335 -7.05 -9.86 16.18
CA GLY A 335 -5.89 -9.59 17.01
C GLY A 335 -4.62 -9.19 16.25
N SER A 336 -3.48 -9.32 16.92
CA SER A 336 -2.17 -8.94 16.37
C SER A 336 -1.64 -9.96 15.35
N LEU A 337 -0.62 -9.55 14.59
CA LEU A 337 0.10 -10.43 13.63
C LEU A 337 0.81 -11.62 14.30
N GLY A 338 0.83 -11.70 15.63
CA GLY A 338 1.44 -12.81 16.32
C GLY A 338 0.97 -12.92 17.76
N PHE A 339 1.24 -14.05 18.37
CA PHE A 339 0.91 -14.36 19.76
C PHE A 339 1.98 -15.21 20.42
N LYS A 340 2.00 -15.22 21.76
CA LYS A 340 2.87 -16.10 22.55
C LYS A 340 2.06 -17.21 23.19
N LEU A 341 2.52 -18.45 23.02
CA LEU A 341 2.00 -19.61 23.72
C LEU A 341 3.20 -20.40 24.30
N ASP A 342 3.15 -20.76 25.56
CA ASP A 342 4.24 -21.48 26.26
C ASP A 342 5.63 -20.87 26.06
N SER A 343 5.70 -19.51 26.07
CA SER A 343 6.91 -18.72 25.82
C SER A 343 7.45 -18.75 24.39
N VAL A 344 6.79 -19.44 23.46
CA VAL A 344 7.12 -19.46 22.04
C VAL A 344 6.34 -18.36 21.31
N GLN A 345 7.02 -17.59 20.48
CA GLN A 345 6.40 -16.59 19.61
C GLN A 345 5.91 -17.28 18.34
N TYR A 346 4.63 -17.09 18.00
CA TYR A 346 3.99 -17.51 16.77
C TYR A 346 3.59 -16.30 15.95
N TRP A 347 3.55 -16.44 14.61
CA TRP A 347 3.21 -15.39 13.69
C TRP A 347 2.12 -15.87 12.73
N PHE A 348 1.17 -14.98 12.42
CA PHE A 348 0.23 -15.15 11.33
C PHE A 348 0.83 -14.60 10.03
N GLU A 349 0.38 -15.11 8.91
CA GLU A 349 0.67 -14.58 7.60
C GLU A 349 0.09 -13.17 7.46
N ARG A 350 0.86 -12.30 6.82
CA ARG A 350 0.43 -10.93 6.53
C ARG A 350 0.44 -10.72 5.01
N PRO A 351 -0.72 -10.90 4.31
CA PRO A 351 -0.81 -10.76 2.87
C PRO A 351 -0.80 -9.29 2.43
N ILE A 352 -0.79 -9.07 1.11
CA ILE A 352 -0.90 -7.73 0.53
C ILE A 352 -2.28 -7.15 0.82
N ALA A 353 -3.37 -7.88 0.47
CA ALA A 353 -4.72 -7.46 0.81
C ALA A 353 -5.09 -7.80 2.26
N THR A 354 -5.47 -6.80 3.03
CA THR A 354 -5.81 -6.94 4.45
C THR A 354 -7.04 -6.13 4.83
N GLN A 355 -7.73 -6.55 5.90
CA GLN A 355 -8.89 -5.83 6.44
C GLN A 355 -8.56 -4.46 7.05
N GLN A 356 -7.29 -4.17 7.31
CA GLN A 356 -6.87 -2.90 7.90
C GLN A 356 -6.50 -1.82 6.88
N THR A 357 -6.68 -2.10 5.59
CA THR A 357 -6.43 -1.11 4.53
C THR A 357 -7.45 0.04 4.65
N ALA A 358 -6.98 1.27 4.76
CA ALA A 358 -7.83 2.45 4.73
C ALA A 358 -8.13 2.88 3.30
N TRP A 359 -7.08 2.96 2.47
CA TRP A 359 -7.17 3.17 1.03
C TRP A 359 -6.00 2.51 0.31
N SER A 360 -6.18 2.31 -0.97
CA SER A 360 -5.12 1.86 -1.86
C SER A 360 -5.25 2.51 -3.23
N PHE A 361 -4.14 2.57 -3.96
CA PHE A 361 -4.16 3.10 -5.31
C PHE A 361 -3.20 2.38 -6.25
N VAL A 362 -3.46 2.55 -7.54
CA VAL A 362 -2.51 2.32 -8.63
C VAL A 362 -2.39 3.63 -9.39
N ALA A 363 -1.22 4.25 -9.34
CA ALA A 363 -0.90 5.45 -10.11
C ALA A 363 -0.27 5.05 -11.44
N GLN A 364 -0.83 5.52 -12.54
CA GLN A 364 -0.37 5.27 -13.90
C GLN A 364 0.07 6.59 -14.53
N MET A 365 1.38 6.80 -14.65
CA MET A 365 1.97 8.00 -15.22
C MET A 365 2.25 7.79 -16.70
N ARG A 366 1.59 8.55 -17.56
CA ARG A 366 1.50 8.34 -19.01
C ARG A 366 2.25 9.43 -19.77
N GLY A 367 3.55 9.23 -20.00
CA GLY A 367 4.39 10.20 -20.69
C GLY A 367 4.07 10.40 -22.19
N TYR A 368 3.32 9.47 -22.77
CA TYR A 368 2.89 9.50 -24.17
C TYR A 368 1.58 10.26 -24.39
N GLU A 369 0.82 10.54 -23.32
CA GLU A 369 -0.45 11.24 -23.42
C GLU A 369 -0.28 12.76 -23.38
N SER A 370 -1.29 13.49 -23.89
CA SER A 370 -1.30 14.94 -23.79
C SER A 370 -1.34 15.37 -22.31
N ALA A 371 -0.75 16.51 -22.00
CA ALA A 371 -0.81 17.08 -20.64
C ALA A 371 -2.25 17.29 -20.12
N LYS A 372 -3.24 17.37 -21.02
CA LYS A 372 -4.66 17.53 -20.69
C LYS A 372 -5.26 16.28 -20.01
N ALA A 373 -5.01 15.10 -20.58
CA ALA A 373 -5.46 13.85 -19.99
C ALA A 373 -4.61 13.47 -18.76
N GLY A 374 -3.29 13.61 -18.85
CA GLY A 374 -2.37 13.38 -17.76
C GLY A 374 -2.36 11.93 -17.24
N GLY A 375 -1.96 11.76 -16.00
CA GLY A 375 -1.94 10.48 -15.29
C GLY A 375 -3.31 10.07 -14.78
N ILE A 376 -3.46 8.77 -14.53
CA ILE A 376 -4.65 8.21 -13.89
C ILE A 376 -4.27 7.68 -12.50
N PHE A 377 -4.91 8.23 -11.49
CA PHE A 377 -4.82 7.77 -10.12
C PHE A 377 -6.02 6.86 -9.84
N TRP A 378 -5.82 5.54 -10.03
CA TRP A 378 -6.84 4.52 -9.76
C TRP A 378 -6.98 4.36 -8.25
N PHE A 379 -8.04 4.91 -7.68
CA PHE A 379 -8.23 5.02 -6.23
C PHE A 379 -9.30 4.08 -5.72
N GLY A 380 -9.02 3.37 -4.62
CA GLY A 380 -9.95 2.54 -3.89
C GLY A 380 -9.84 2.77 -2.39
N VAL A 381 -10.94 2.60 -1.68
CA VAL A 381 -11.03 2.72 -0.21
C VAL A 381 -11.34 1.38 0.41
N ASP A 382 -10.97 1.20 1.68
CA ASP A 382 -11.17 -0.02 2.45
C ASP A 382 -10.37 -1.23 1.89
N ASP A 383 -10.71 -2.43 2.27
CA ASP A 383 -10.07 -3.69 1.91
C ASP A 383 -9.90 -3.86 0.39
N ALA A 384 -8.66 -3.89 -0.07
CA ALA A 384 -8.33 -4.00 -1.49
C ALA A 384 -8.96 -5.23 -2.18
N ALA A 385 -9.19 -6.35 -1.44
CA ALA A 385 -9.81 -7.55 -2.00
C ALA A 385 -11.25 -7.31 -2.47
N SER A 386 -11.96 -6.38 -1.84
CA SER A 386 -13.36 -6.05 -2.11
C SER A 386 -13.60 -4.61 -2.52
N THR A 387 -12.57 -3.85 -2.92
CA THR A 387 -12.69 -2.47 -3.43
C THR A 387 -12.72 -2.41 -4.95
N VAL A 388 -13.27 -1.33 -5.51
CA VAL A 388 -13.18 -0.96 -6.93
C VAL A 388 -12.20 0.19 -7.08
N TYR A 389 -11.26 0.07 -7.99
CA TYR A 389 -10.33 1.16 -8.33
C TYR A 389 -10.96 2.11 -9.34
N VAL A 390 -11.33 3.29 -8.87
CA VAL A 390 -12.01 4.32 -9.66
C VAL A 390 -10.99 5.27 -10.29
N PRO A 391 -11.13 5.65 -11.58
CA PRO A 391 -10.17 6.53 -12.26
C PRO A 391 -10.34 7.99 -11.80
N MET A 392 -9.34 8.50 -11.08
CA MET A 392 -9.16 9.93 -10.77
C MET A 392 -8.04 10.48 -11.65
N TYR A 393 -8.34 11.42 -12.53
CA TYR A 393 -7.30 12.03 -13.36
C TYR A 393 -6.48 13.04 -12.56
N SER A 394 -5.18 13.14 -12.82
CA SER A 394 -4.25 13.99 -12.04
C SER A 394 -4.55 15.49 -12.14
N THR A 395 -5.32 15.90 -13.13
CA THR A 395 -5.67 17.32 -13.40
C THR A 395 -7.03 17.73 -12.90
N ILE A 396 -7.80 16.85 -12.23
CA ILE A 396 -9.12 17.22 -11.69
C ILE A 396 -8.96 18.27 -10.59
N THR A 397 -9.94 19.17 -10.49
CA THR A 397 -9.93 20.31 -9.56
C THR A 397 -10.87 20.13 -8.37
N GLU A 398 -11.63 19.05 -8.35
CA GLU A 398 -12.50 18.67 -7.26
C GLU A 398 -12.46 17.17 -7.07
N VAL A 399 -12.64 16.71 -5.82
CA VAL A 399 -12.78 15.29 -5.48
C VAL A 399 -14.25 14.94 -5.24
N PRO A 400 -14.68 13.70 -5.56
CA PRO A 400 -16.06 13.29 -5.36
C PRO A 400 -16.45 13.33 -3.89
N GLU A 401 -17.69 13.74 -3.60
CA GLU A 401 -18.20 13.86 -2.22
C GLU A 401 -18.03 12.55 -1.43
N CYS A 402 -18.20 11.40 -2.08
CA CYS A 402 -18.05 10.09 -1.43
C CYS A 402 -16.62 9.76 -0.98
N PHE A 403 -15.59 10.41 -1.57
CA PHE A 403 -14.18 10.27 -1.18
C PHE A 403 -13.63 11.48 -0.45
N LYS A 404 -14.46 12.49 -0.17
CA LYS A 404 -14.01 13.77 0.36
C LYS A 404 -13.56 13.65 1.81
N GLU A 405 -12.47 14.33 2.15
CA GLU A 405 -12.02 14.53 3.54
C GLU A 405 -13.14 15.19 4.37
N GLY A 406 -13.37 14.67 5.58
CA GLY A 406 -14.42 15.16 6.48
C GLY A 406 -15.81 14.56 6.21
N ASN A 407 -15.99 13.71 5.19
CA ASN A 407 -17.22 12.95 4.99
C ASN A 407 -17.20 11.66 5.84
N GLY A 408 -17.39 11.81 7.15
CA GLY A 408 -17.22 10.75 8.14
C GLY A 408 -15.77 10.59 8.62
N ASP A 409 -15.56 9.72 9.58
CA ASP A 409 -14.27 9.30 10.11
C ASP A 409 -14.39 7.91 10.75
N MET A 410 -13.32 7.41 11.40
CA MET A 410 -13.30 6.07 12.05
C MET A 410 -14.35 5.89 13.17
N TYR A 411 -14.87 6.97 13.73
CA TYR A 411 -15.83 6.95 14.84
C TYR A 411 -17.21 7.52 14.45
N ASN A 412 -17.29 8.24 13.32
CA ASN A 412 -18.50 8.91 12.85
C ASN A 412 -18.91 8.34 11.49
N TYR A 413 -19.93 7.46 11.52
CA TYR A 413 -20.53 6.89 10.32
C TYR A 413 -21.14 7.97 9.42
N SER A 414 -20.86 7.89 8.12
CA SER A 414 -21.52 8.68 7.09
C SER A 414 -22.15 7.79 6.00
N PRO A 415 -23.44 7.91 5.71
CA PRO A 415 -24.12 7.11 4.69
C PRO A 415 -23.75 7.50 3.26
N THR A 416 -23.02 8.61 3.07
CA THR A 416 -22.55 9.12 1.77
C THR A 416 -21.07 8.84 1.55
N SER A 417 -20.36 8.36 2.58
CA SER A 417 -18.96 7.98 2.46
C SER A 417 -18.80 6.64 1.74
N ALA A 418 -17.92 6.62 0.76
CA ALA A 418 -17.53 5.39 0.10
C ALA A 418 -16.83 4.44 1.07
N TRP A 419 -15.93 4.92 1.92
CA TRP A 419 -15.23 4.08 2.89
C TRP A 419 -16.19 3.26 3.74
N TRP A 420 -17.21 3.88 4.34
CA TRP A 420 -18.23 3.17 5.12
C TRP A 420 -19.05 2.22 4.27
N THR A 421 -19.38 2.60 3.03
CA THR A 421 -20.11 1.74 2.09
C THR A 421 -19.33 0.48 1.74
N TYR A 422 -18.03 0.61 1.44
CA TYR A 422 -17.14 -0.51 1.12
C TYR A 422 -16.85 -1.37 2.34
N ASN A 423 -16.61 -0.75 3.49
CA ASN A 423 -16.36 -1.45 4.76
C ASN A 423 -17.53 -2.32 5.20
N ILE A 424 -18.78 -1.85 5.02
CA ILE A 424 -19.99 -2.67 5.29
C ILE A 424 -19.99 -3.92 4.42
N VAL A 425 -19.72 -3.80 3.12
CA VAL A 425 -19.69 -4.95 2.20
C VAL A 425 -18.58 -5.93 2.57
N ALA A 426 -17.37 -5.43 2.89
CA ALA A 426 -16.26 -6.26 3.34
C ALA A 426 -16.61 -7.02 4.63
N ASN A 427 -17.22 -6.34 5.62
CA ASN A 427 -17.64 -6.97 6.88
C ASN A 427 -18.74 -8.00 6.68
N TRP A 428 -19.69 -7.80 5.75
CA TRP A 428 -20.63 -8.87 5.36
C TRP A 428 -19.86 -10.07 4.78
N ALA A 429 -18.94 -9.84 3.86
CA ALA A 429 -18.16 -10.89 3.22
C ALA A 429 -17.37 -11.73 4.24
N TYR A 430 -16.77 -11.13 5.26
CA TYR A 430 -16.01 -11.85 6.29
C TYR A 430 -16.84 -12.91 7.02
N THR A 431 -18.14 -12.76 7.12
CA THR A 431 -19.04 -13.73 7.77
C THR A 431 -19.22 -15.02 6.96
N LYS A 432 -19.11 -14.95 5.63
CA LYS A 432 -19.25 -16.06 4.67
C LYS A 432 -18.39 -15.83 3.43
N TYR A 433 -17.10 -15.67 3.63
CA TYR A 433 -16.16 -15.13 2.65
C TYR A 433 -16.18 -15.88 1.32
N SER A 434 -15.98 -17.20 1.35
CA SER A 434 -15.96 -18.03 0.11
C SER A 434 -17.29 -18.05 -0.64
N ALA A 435 -18.42 -17.76 0.02
CA ALA A 435 -19.73 -17.71 -0.61
C ALA A 435 -20.04 -16.31 -1.20
N MET A 436 -19.65 -15.22 -0.50
CA MET A 436 -19.97 -13.85 -0.89
C MET A 436 -18.97 -13.25 -1.89
N MET A 437 -17.69 -13.60 -1.80
CA MET A 437 -16.65 -13.02 -2.67
C MET A 437 -16.89 -13.24 -4.17
N PRO A 438 -17.45 -14.36 -4.66
CA PRO A 438 -17.80 -14.50 -6.07
C PRO A 438 -18.79 -13.44 -6.56
N ASP A 439 -19.82 -13.11 -5.75
CA ASP A 439 -20.78 -12.05 -6.09
C ASP A 439 -20.12 -10.66 -6.09
N ILE A 440 -19.27 -10.39 -5.10
CA ILE A 440 -18.51 -9.14 -5.01
C ILE A 440 -17.56 -8.99 -6.20
N LYS A 441 -16.77 -10.02 -6.51
CA LYS A 441 -15.81 -10.01 -7.63
C LYS A 441 -16.49 -9.79 -8.98
N LYS A 442 -17.70 -10.31 -9.16
CA LYS A 442 -18.49 -10.08 -10.38
C LYS A 442 -18.83 -8.61 -10.59
N VAL A 443 -19.26 -7.92 -9.54
CA VAL A 443 -19.60 -6.47 -9.60
C VAL A 443 -18.32 -5.64 -9.73
N GLN A 444 -17.27 -6.00 -8.99
CA GLN A 444 -15.94 -5.38 -9.05
C GLN A 444 -15.38 -5.42 -10.48
N ALA A 445 -15.35 -6.59 -11.11
CA ALA A 445 -14.87 -6.77 -12.47
C ALA A 445 -15.69 -5.96 -13.48
N ALA A 446 -17.03 -5.96 -13.36
CA ALA A 446 -17.88 -5.22 -14.27
C ALA A 446 -17.60 -3.70 -14.25
N TRP A 447 -17.31 -3.13 -13.07
CA TRP A 447 -16.93 -1.72 -12.96
C TRP A 447 -15.54 -1.45 -13.52
N GLU A 448 -14.55 -2.26 -13.18
CA GLU A 448 -13.17 -2.06 -13.66
C GLU A 448 -13.03 -2.32 -15.15
N ASP A 449 -13.73 -3.30 -15.71
CA ASP A 449 -13.79 -3.53 -17.17
C ASP A 449 -14.40 -2.31 -17.89
N LYS A 450 -15.51 -1.74 -17.35
CA LYS A 450 -16.09 -0.49 -17.84
C LYS A 450 -15.08 0.64 -17.83
N PHE A 451 -14.38 0.83 -16.71
CA PHE A 451 -13.40 1.91 -16.57
C PHE A 451 -12.22 1.74 -17.53
N ASN A 452 -11.66 0.52 -17.59
CA ASN A 452 -10.55 0.22 -18.50
C ASN A 452 -10.93 0.46 -19.97
N ALA A 453 -12.14 0.07 -20.39
CA ALA A 453 -12.64 0.30 -21.74
C ALA A 453 -12.92 1.79 -22.04
N GLN A 454 -13.17 2.60 -21.03
CA GLN A 454 -13.44 4.03 -21.20
C GLN A 454 -12.18 4.89 -21.32
N VAL A 455 -11.00 4.43 -20.89
CA VAL A 455 -9.77 5.24 -20.88
C VAL A 455 -9.46 5.81 -22.25
N GLU A 456 -9.39 4.96 -23.30
CA GLU A 456 -9.10 5.40 -24.67
C GLU A 456 -10.16 6.37 -25.23
N VAL A 457 -11.43 6.14 -24.88
CA VAL A 457 -12.55 7.00 -25.32
C VAL A 457 -12.44 8.38 -24.67
N ILE A 458 -12.14 8.44 -23.38
CA ILE A 458 -11.96 9.68 -22.63
C ILE A 458 -10.75 10.45 -23.16
N ASP A 459 -9.61 9.78 -23.37
CA ASP A 459 -8.39 10.39 -23.88
C ASP A 459 -8.61 11.00 -25.27
N ALA A 460 -9.32 10.29 -26.17
CA ALA A 460 -9.68 10.81 -27.49
C ALA A 460 -10.59 12.04 -27.41
N GLN A 461 -11.55 12.05 -26.51
CA GLN A 461 -12.45 13.20 -26.31
C GLN A 461 -11.67 14.41 -25.76
N VAL A 462 -10.81 14.19 -24.77
CA VAL A 462 -10.02 15.26 -24.13
C VAL A 462 -9.01 15.87 -25.11
N ALA A 463 -8.43 15.08 -26.01
CA ALA A 463 -7.47 15.57 -27.01
C ALA A 463 -8.03 16.69 -27.87
N GLU A 464 -9.33 16.67 -28.20
CA GLU A 464 -10.03 17.66 -29.02
C GLU A 464 -10.48 18.92 -28.23
N MET A 465 -10.35 18.95 -26.92
CA MET A 465 -10.79 20.03 -26.05
C MET A 465 -9.67 21.06 -25.81
N ASP A 466 -10.03 22.33 -25.50
CA ASP A 466 -9.09 23.23 -24.82
C ASP A 466 -8.84 22.76 -23.38
N GLN A 467 -7.75 23.27 -22.79
CA GLN A 467 -7.31 22.77 -21.47
C GLN A 467 -8.35 22.94 -20.36
N GLU A 468 -9.02 24.09 -20.31
CA GLU A 468 -10.01 24.38 -19.27
C GLU A 468 -11.21 23.43 -19.37
N LYS A 469 -11.73 23.22 -20.60
CA LYS A 469 -12.82 22.27 -20.84
C LYS A 469 -12.41 20.82 -20.57
N ALA A 470 -11.16 20.46 -20.92
CA ALA A 470 -10.63 19.12 -20.63
C ALA A 470 -10.61 18.85 -19.12
N ILE A 471 -10.12 19.78 -18.32
CA ILE A 471 -10.08 19.68 -16.86
C ILE A 471 -11.50 19.59 -16.28
N GLU A 472 -12.43 20.46 -16.74
CA GLU A 472 -13.84 20.42 -16.31
C GLU A 472 -14.49 19.08 -16.65
N PHE A 473 -14.27 18.56 -17.85
CA PHE A 473 -14.79 17.28 -18.31
C PHE A 473 -14.25 16.12 -17.46
N LEU A 474 -12.93 16.06 -17.25
CA LEU A 474 -12.28 15.01 -16.44
C LEU A 474 -12.72 15.06 -14.98
N THR A 475 -12.90 16.26 -14.41
CA THR A 475 -13.41 16.45 -13.05
C THR A 475 -14.83 15.89 -12.92
N LYS A 476 -15.73 16.26 -13.83
CA LYS A 476 -17.11 15.75 -13.86
C LYS A 476 -17.15 14.24 -14.06
N TYR A 477 -16.34 13.71 -14.98
CA TYR A 477 -16.25 12.28 -15.25
C TYR A 477 -15.80 11.51 -14.00
N SER A 478 -14.65 11.87 -13.41
CA SER A 478 -14.11 11.18 -12.23
C SER A 478 -15.08 11.22 -11.04
N CYS A 479 -15.68 12.40 -10.78
CA CYS A 479 -16.66 12.54 -9.71
C CYS A 479 -17.92 11.69 -9.95
N ALA A 480 -18.43 11.66 -11.18
CA ALA A 480 -19.61 10.87 -11.52
C ALA A 480 -19.34 9.36 -11.38
N GLN A 481 -18.19 8.86 -11.89
CA GLN A 481 -17.85 7.45 -11.80
C GLN A 481 -17.67 6.98 -10.35
N ALA A 482 -17.10 7.80 -9.47
CA ALA A 482 -16.99 7.50 -8.04
C ALA A 482 -18.35 7.42 -7.35
N GLN A 483 -19.24 8.36 -7.64
CA GLN A 483 -20.60 8.37 -7.06
C GLN A 483 -21.44 7.18 -7.55
N GLU A 484 -21.41 6.89 -8.85
CA GLU A 484 -22.14 5.77 -9.45
C GLU A 484 -21.66 4.42 -8.91
N SER A 485 -20.33 4.20 -8.86
CA SER A 485 -19.77 2.95 -8.34
C SER A 485 -20.03 2.77 -6.84
N THR A 486 -19.97 3.85 -6.05
CA THR A 486 -20.32 3.83 -4.63
C THR A 486 -21.80 3.49 -4.41
N ALA A 487 -22.70 4.06 -5.21
CA ALA A 487 -24.13 3.73 -5.14
C ALA A 487 -24.38 2.25 -5.49
N ALA A 488 -23.77 1.74 -6.56
CA ALA A 488 -23.85 0.34 -6.93
C ALA A 488 -23.28 -0.60 -5.84
N TRP A 489 -22.23 -0.18 -5.15
CA TRP A 489 -21.67 -0.94 -4.03
C TRP A 489 -22.59 -1.00 -2.82
N LYS A 490 -23.31 0.09 -2.55
CA LYS A 490 -24.35 0.11 -1.52
C LYS A 490 -25.48 -0.87 -1.85
N ASP A 491 -25.93 -0.90 -3.11
CA ASP A 491 -26.94 -1.85 -3.58
C ASP A 491 -26.44 -3.30 -3.48
N LEU A 492 -25.15 -3.55 -3.81
CA LEU A 492 -24.50 -4.84 -3.60
C LEU A 492 -24.55 -5.26 -2.13
N GLY A 493 -24.27 -4.33 -1.19
CA GLY A 493 -24.35 -4.62 0.24
C GLY A 493 -25.75 -5.09 0.67
N ILE A 494 -26.80 -4.44 0.17
CA ILE A 494 -28.18 -4.85 0.42
C ILE A 494 -28.49 -6.21 -0.22
N TYR A 495 -28.05 -6.43 -1.46
CA TYR A 495 -28.21 -7.71 -2.14
C TYR A 495 -27.55 -8.87 -1.35
N LEU A 496 -26.30 -8.70 -0.90
CA LEU A 496 -25.59 -9.70 -0.12
C LEU A 496 -26.29 -9.98 1.22
N PHE A 497 -26.75 -8.92 1.89
CA PHE A 497 -27.50 -9.06 3.13
C PHE A 497 -28.77 -9.89 2.93
N VAL A 498 -29.56 -9.61 1.88
CA VAL A 498 -30.78 -10.38 1.57
C VAL A 498 -30.44 -11.82 1.16
N LYS A 499 -29.46 -12.01 0.28
CA LYS A 499 -29.11 -13.35 -0.25
C LYS A 499 -28.64 -14.29 0.84
N TYR A 500 -27.81 -13.81 1.77
CA TYR A 500 -27.14 -14.62 2.78
C TYR A 500 -27.68 -14.44 4.20
N LEU A 501 -28.88 -13.86 4.33
CA LEU A 501 -29.53 -13.58 5.61
C LEU A 501 -29.65 -14.86 6.46
N ASP A 502 -29.34 -14.73 7.76
CA ASP A 502 -29.44 -15.79 8.78
C ASP A 502 -28.60 -17.05 8.44
N GLY A 503 -27.49 -16.85 7.71
CA GLY A 503 -26.58 -17.93 7.35
C GLY A 503 -27.10 -18.88 6.28
N GLN A 504 -28.29 -18.64 5.72
CA GLN A 504 -28.84 -19.38 4.60
C GLN A 504 -28.54 -18.68 3.28
N GLU A 505 -28.79 -19.34 2.15
CA GLU A 505 -28.65 -18.74 0.83
C GLU A 505 -29.98 -18.71 0.10
N ARG A 506 -30.46 -17.52 -0.27
CA ARG A 506 -31.67 -17.36 -1.07
C ARG A 506 -31.42 -17.83 -2.49
N LYS A 507 -32.36 -18.64 -2.99
CA LYS A 507 -32.30 -19.14 -4.37
C LYS A 507 -32.53 -18.02 -5.36
N GLU A 508 -31.74 -17.98 -6.41
CA GLU A 508 -31.89 -17.01 -7.49
C GLU A 508 -31.73 -17.66 -8.88
N LYS A 509 -32.29 -17.01 -9.87
CA LYS A 509 -32.08 -17.31 -11.27
C LYS A 509 -32.08 -16.00 -12.05
N ASP A 510 -31.10 -15.83 -12.93
CA ASP A 510 -30.95 -14.64 -13.78
C ASP A 510 -30.99 -13.31 -12.99
N GLY A 511 -30.39 -13.28 -11.78
CA GLY A 511 -30.33 -12.11 -10.91
C GLY A 511 -31.63 -11.79 -10.15
N GLN A 512 -32.61 -12.70 -10.16
CA GLN A 512 -33.88 -12.54 -9.46
C GLN A 512 -34.07 -13.65 -8.41
N PHE A 513 -34.44 -13.26 -7.19
CA PHE A 513 -34.77 -14.24 -6.15
C PHE A 513 -36.04 -15.03 -6.53
N LEU A 514 -35.96 -16.35 -6.35
CA LEU A 514 -37.02 -17.24 -6.80
C LEU A 514 -38.29 -17.11 -5.94
N ARG A 515 -39.42 -17.13 -6.64
CA ARG A 515 -40.75 -17.17 -6.07
C ARG A 515 -41.54 -18.33 -6.68
N ASN A 516 -42.41 -18.92 -5.90
CA ASN A 516 -43.33 -19.94 -6.38
C ASN A 516 -44.38 -19.37 -7.34
N ALA A 517 -45.25 -20.22 -7.88
CA ALA A 517 -46.29 -19.84 -8.83
C ALA A 517 -47.34 -18.82 -8.26
N TYR A 518 -47.33 -18.61 -6.95
CA TYR A 518 -48.24 -17.72 -6.25
C TYR A 518 -47.57 -16.39 -5.81
N GLY A 519 -46.32 -16.20 -6.19
CA GLY A 519 -45.54 -14.99 -5.86
C GLY A 519 -44.86 -15.02 -4.50
N GLU A 520 -44.98 -16.10 -3.72
CA GLU A 520 -44.30 -16.25 -2.44
C GLU A 520 -42.83 -16.64 -2.59
N PRO A 521 -41.93 -16.17 -1.70
CA PRO A 521 -40.53 -16.56 -1.73
C PRO A 521 -40.33 -18.09 -1.63
N GLU A 522 -39.47 -18.66 -2.48
CA GLU A 522 -39.03 -20.03 -2.24
C GLU A 522 -38.14 -20.13 -1.00
N GLY A 523 -38.21 -21.25 -0.30
CA GLY A 523 -37.35 -21.51 0.86
C GLY A 523 -35.86 -21.45 0.47
N PRO A 524 -34.98 -20.95 1.36
CA PRO A 524 -33.55 -20.85 1.09
C PRO A 524 -32.89 -22.23 1.00
N ASN A 525 -31.71 -22.27 0.35
CA ASN A 525 -30.81 -23.40 0.45
C ASN A 525 -30.14 -23.39 1.83
N ARG A 526 -29.99 -24.59 2.41
CA ARG A 526 -29.02 -24.78 3.49
C ARG A 526 -27.63 -24.80 2.87
N VAL A 527 -26.73 -23.96 3.37
CA VAL A 527 -25.32 -23.97 2.96
C VAL A 527 -24.58 -24.79 4.02
N PRO A 528 -24.20 -26.04 3.72
CA PRO A 528 -23.46 -26.88 4.67
C PRO A 528 -22.06 -26.30 4.87
N TYR A 529 -21.45 -26.61 6.01
CA TYR A 529 -20.03 -26.36 6.17
C TYR A 529 -19.23 -27.13 5.11
N PRO A 530 -18.14 -26.56 4.58
CA PRO A 530 -17.24 -27.27 3.68
C PRO A 530 -16.67 -28.54 4.32
N THR A 531 -16.52 -29.60 3.51
CA THR A 531 -16.01 -30.89 3.99
C THR A 531 -14.65 -30.77 4.70
N SER A 532 -13.74 -29.93 4.15
CA SER A 532 -12.43 -29.66 4.75
C SER A 532 -12.51 -29.11 6.18
N PHE A 533 -13.49 -28.23 6.43
CA PHE A 533 -13.73 -27.73 7.79
C PHE A 533 -14.28 -28.83 8.70
N LEU A 534 -15.26 -29.63 8.21
CA LEU A 534 -15.80 -30.74 8.99
C LEU A 534 -14.73 -31.78 9.33
N GLU A 535 -13.81 -32.06 8.40
CA GLU A 535 -12.65 -32.92 8.65
C GLU A 535 -11.74 -32.36 9.75
N SER A 536 -11.48 -31.04 9.73
CA SER A 536 -10.63 -30.38 10.73
C SER A 536 -11.22 -30.38 12.15
N VAL A 537 -12.55 -30.43 12.30
CA VAL A 537 -13.22 -30.45 13.60
C VAL A 537 -13.64 -31.86 14.03
N HIS A 538 -13.55 -32.84 13.15
CA HIS A 538 -13.97 -34.22 13.43
C HIS A 538 -13.27 -34.83 14.66
N GLU A 539 -11.98 -34.55 14.84
CA GLU A 539 -11.19 -35.04 15.98
C GLU A 539 -11.62 -34.44 17.33
N HIS A 540 -12.40 -33.35 17.32
CA HIS A 540 -12.83 -32.60 18.50
C HIS A 540 -14.31 -32.80 18.84
N ILE A 541 -15.05 -33.55 18.00
CA ILE A 541 -16.47 -33.83 18.22
C ILE A 541 -16.59 -35.15 18.99
N ALA A 542 -17.38 -35.15 20.05
CA ALA A 542 -17.73 -36.37 20.76
C ALA A 542 -18.51 -37.33 19.84
N HIS A 543 -18.09 -38.57 19.76
CA HIS A 543 -18.79 -39.63 19.04
C HIS A 543 -19.67 -40.41 20.05
N GLU A 544 -20.90 -40.78 19.62
CA GLU A 544 -21.75 -41.71 20.34
C GLU A 544 -21.20 -43.15 20.27
#